data_0638d09730f62e982c7805d9f4bc9caa
#
_entry.id   0638d09730f62e982c7805d9f4bc9caa
#
_cell.length_a   1.000
_cell.length_b   1.000
_cell.length_c   1.000
_cell.angle_alpha   90.00
_cell.angle_beta   90.00
_cell.angle_gamma   90.00
#
_symmetry.space_group_name_H-M   'P 1'
#
loop_
_entity.id
_entity.type
_entity.pdbx_description
1 polymer ?
#
loop_
_entity_poly.entity_id
_entity_poly.type
_entity_poly.pdbx_seq_one_letter_code
_entity_poly.pdbx_strand_id
1 'polypeptide(L)'
;MSFDFQSIKVLVVGDLMIDNYIMGSSSRLSPEAPVPVICPTSNFSIAGGAANVAMNMSYLGAQVSCAGVIGDDSWGKKLLSILNEKGIDSTYIDKIRNFKTTVKQRIYSNNKQIARIDNEEILKQKCSFMDNKFNNYDVIILSDYNKGVLTTNWFQRPESATVFLDPKKSFINFNQCDIITPNLNELKHLSGNNIISEEDIKESCKIILNKYNLK
;
A
#
# COMPACT_ATOMS: atom_id res chain seq x y z
N MET A 1 -21.13 -20.93 3.86
CA MET A 1 -20.84 -20.09 5.05
C MET A 1 -20.66 -18.66 4.57
N SER A 2 -21.53 -17.73 4.96
CA SER A 2 -21.30 -16.30 4.75
C SER A 2 -20.38 -15.83 5.89
N PHE A 3 -19.21 -15.33 5.56
CA PHE A 3 -18.37 -14.67 6.54
C PHE A 3 -18.94 -13.27 6.81
N ASP A 4 -19.21 -12.96 8.07
CA ASP A 4 -19.64 -11.62 8.49
C ASP A 4 -18.41 -10.84 8.98
N PHE A 5 -18.01 -9.84 8.22
CA PHE A 5 -16.89 -8.96 8.55
C PHE A 5 -17.33 -7.66 9.25
N GLN A 6 -18.63 -7.43 9.46
CA GLN A 6 -19.15 -6.14 9.97
C GLN A 6 -18.70 -5.83 11.40
N SER A 7 -18.44 -6.86 12.20
CA SER A 7 -17.95 -6.70 13.58
C SER A 7 -16.42 -6.55 13.68
N ILE A 8 -15.66 -6.83 12.59
CA ILE A 8 -14.20 -6.86 12.59
C ILE A 8 -13.66 -5.44 12.39
N LYS A 9 -12.83 -5.00 13.32
CA LYS A 9 -12.10 -3.73 13.24
C LYS A 9 -10.72 -3.95 12.64
N VAL A 10 -10.49 -3.36 11.48
CA VAL A 10 -9.24 -3.49 10.72
C VAL A 10 -8.52 -2.15 10.69
N LEU A 11 -7.25 -2.15 11.05
CA LEU A 11 -6.34 -1.05 10.80
C LEU A 11 -5.42 -1.40 9.64
N VAL A 12 -5.37 -0.55 8.62
CA VAL A 12 -4.36 -0.66 7.56
C VAL A 12 -3.33 0.44 7.76
N VAL A 13 -2.08 0.04 7.93
CA VAL A 13 -0.94 0.95 8.13
C VAL A 13 0.03 0.80 6.97
N GLY A 14 0.44 1.89 6.37
CA GLY A 14 1.47 1.79 5.32
C GLY A 14 1.55 2.98 4.39
N ASP A 15 2.16 2.73 3.25
CA ASP A 15 2.44 3.75 2.25
C ASP A 15 1.20 4.04 1.41
N LEU A 16 0.59 5.19 1.67
CA LEU A 16 -0.63 5.66 0.99
C LEU A 16 -0.27 6.26 -0.36
N MET A 17 -1.09 5.97 -1.39
CA MET A 17 -0.89 6.54 -2.71
C MET A 17 -2.18 6.63 -3.52
N ILE A 18 -2.11 7.33 -4.63
CA ILE A 18 -3.15 7.40 -5.65
C ILE A 18 -2.65 6.76 -6.93
N ASP A 19 -3.48 5.91 -7.52
CA ASP A 19 -3.38 5.48 -8.89
C ASP A 19 -4.29 6.36 -9.76
N ASN A 20 -3.71 7.19 -10.64
CA ASN A 20 -4.44 8.05 -11.53
C ASN A 20 -4.37 7.53 -12.97
N TYR A 21 -5.51 7.45 -13.64
CA TYR A 21 -5.64 6.89 -14.98
C TYR A 21 -6.07 7.99 -15.96
N ILE A 22 -5.23 8.27 -16.93
CA ILE A 22 -5.52 9.16 -18.06
C ILE A 22 -5.76 8.27 -19.27
N MET A 23 -7.04 8.08 -19.60
CA MET A 23 -7.46 7.31 -20.76
C MET A 23 -7.63 8.24 -21.97
N GLY A 24 -7.14 7.81 -23.13
CA GLY A 24 -7.25 8.63 -24.32
C GLY A 24 -7.03 7.84 -25.60
N SER A 25 -6.98 8.57 -26.70
CA SER A 25 -6.63 8.04 -28.02
C SER A 25 -5.50 8.86 -28.64
N SER A 26 -4.76 8.24 -29.54
CA SER A 26 -3.76 8.91 -30.35
C SER A 26 -3.97 8.57 -31.83
N SER A 27 -4.06 9.59 -32.65
CA SER A 27 -4.17 9.45 -34.12
C SER A 27 -2.97 10.06 -34.88
N ARG A 28 -2.05 10.70 -34.14
CA ARG A 28 -0.90 11.38 -34.78
C ARG A 28 0.32 11.33 -33.84
N LEU A 29 1.50 11.47 -34.45
CA LEU A 29 2.74 11.74 -33.73
C LEU A 29 2.92 13.25 -33.51
N SER A 30 3.71 13.61 -32.52
CA SER A 30 4.13 14.97 -32.27
C SER A 30 5.07 15.42 -33.39
N PRO A 31 4.99 16.70 -33.86
CA PRO A 31 5.98 17.25 -34.75
C PRO A 31 7.33 17.53 -34.06
N GLU A 32 7.36 17.56 -32.72
CA GLU A 32 8.55 17.90 -31.93
C GLU A 32 9.40 16.66 -31.57
N ALA A 33 8.81 15.45 -31.58
CA ALA A 33 9.50 14.20 -31.24
C ALA A 33 8.67 12.99 -31.72
N PRO A 34 9.27 11.82 -31.94
CA PRO A 34 8.59 10.61 -32.40
C PRO A 34 7.75 9.96 -31.27
N VAL A 35 6.86 10.73 -30.67
CA VAL A 35 5.96 10.30 -29.57
C VAL A 35 4.50 10.53 -29.94
N PRO A 36 3.55 9.69 -29.49
CA PRO A 36 2.13 9.90 -29.76
C PRO A 36 1.60 11.15 -29.02
N VAL A 37 0.73 11.90 -29.66
CA VAL A 37 -0.06 12.95 -29.03
C VAL A 37 -1.33 12.31 -28.48
N ILE A 38 -1.46 12.28 -27.15
CA ILE A 38 -2.62 11.69 -26.47
C ILE A 38 -3.71 12.74 -26.31
N CYS A 39 -4.90 12.44 -26.82
CA CYS A 39 -6.11 13.22 -26.59
C CYS A 39 -6.91 12.53 -25.46
N PRO A 40 -6.93 13.08 -24.22
CA PRO A 40 -7.61 12.45 -23.10
C PRO A 40 -9.13 12.41 -23.33
N THR A 41 -9.76 11.26 -23.04
CA THR A 41 -11.21 11.05 -23.04
C THR A 41 -11.79 10.93 -21.64
N SER A 42 -10.99 10.39 -20.69
CA SER A 42 -11.35 10.35 -19.28
C SER A 42 -10.11 10.43 -18.39
N ASN A 43 -10.31 10.94 -17.17
CA ASN A 43 -9.30 11.00 -16.12
C ASN A 43 -9.97 10.67 -14.80
N PHE A 44 -9.53 9.59 -14.15
CA PHE A 44 -10.06 9.16 -12.87
C PHE A 44 -8.95 8.65 -11.95
N SER A 45 -9.23 8.68 -10.66
CA SER A 45 -8.28 8.27 -9.63
C SER A 45 -8.91 7.23 -8.72
N ILE A 46 -8.10 6.28 -8.28
CA ILE A 46 -8.45 5.29 -7.27
C ILE A 46 -7.39 5.28 -6.17
N ALA A 47 -7.77 4.76 -5.00
CA ALA A 47 -6.84 4.52 -3.92
C ALA A 47 -5.83 3.45 -4.33
N GLY A 48 -4.54 3.67 -4.05
CA GLY A 48 -3.42 2.77 -4.33
C GLY A 48 -2.63 2.43 -3.07
N GLY A 49 -1.73 1.47 -3.16
CA GLY A 49 -0.91 1.04 -2.03
C GLY A 49 -1.73 0.61 -0.81
N ALA A 50 -1.33 1.04 0.38
CA ALA A 50 -2.05 0.74 1.62
C ALA A 50 -3.51 1.23 1.58
N ALA A 51 -3.80 2.36 0.92
CA ALA A 51 -5.17 2.85 0.76
C ALA A 51 -6.05 1.89 -0.07
N ASN A 52 -5.49 1.20 -1.07
CA ASN A 52 -6.23 0.17 -1.82
C ASN A 52 -6.55 -1.05 -0.94
N VAL A 53 -5.63 -1.43 -0.05
CA VAL A 53 -5.89 -2.51 0.92
C VAL A 53 -7.05 -2.11 1.84
N ALA A 54 -7.05 -0.87 2.36
CA ALA A 54 -8.15 -0.34 3.18
C ALA A 54 -9.49 -0.36 2.43
N MET A 55 -9.50 0.04 1.16
CA MET A 55 -10.69 -0.05 0.30
C MET A 55 -11.21 -1.48 0.18
N ASN A 56 -10.32 -2.45 -0.05
CA ASN A 56 -10.71 -3.87 -0.18
C ASN A 56 -11.33 -4.40 1.13
N MET A 57 -10.77 -4.04 2.29
CA MET A 57 -11.35 -4.43 3.58
C MET A 57 -12.72 -3.79 3.81
N SER A 58 -12.89 -2.52 3.45
CA SER A 58 -14.20 -1.84 3.51
C SER A 58 -15.24 -2.51 2.58
N TYR A 59 -14.86 -2.91 1.37
CA TYR A 59 -15.77 -3.65 0.46
C TYR A 59 -16.15 -5.04 0.99
N LEU A 60 -15.31 -5.68 1.79
CA LEU A 60 -15.64 -6.91 2.51
C LEU A 60 -16.59 -6.68 3.70
N GLY A 61 -16.87 -5.44 4.06
CA GLY A 61 -17.78 -5.05 5.12
C GLY A 61 -17.14 -4.77 6.46
N ALA A 62 -15.81 -4.81 6.60
CA ALA A 62 -15.12 -4.53 7.85
C ALA A 62 -15.19 -3.04 8.24
N GLN A 63 -15.05 -2.77 9.54
CA GLN A 63 -14.86 -1.41 10.07
C GLN A 63 -13.38 -1.03 9.91
N VAL A 64 -13.07 -0.13 8.98
CA VAL A 64 -11.70 0.13 8.56
C VAL A 64 -11.21 1.50 8.99
N SER A 65 -10.02 1.53 9.61
CA SER A 65 -9.21 2.73 9.79
C SER A 65 -7.93 2.62 8.96
N CYS A 66 -7.44 3.78 8.52
CA CYS A 66 -6.23 3.86 7.71
C CYS A 66 -5.20 4.77 8.38
N ALA A 67 -3.95 4.31 8.48
CA ALA A 67 -2.83 5.06 9.04
C ALA A 67 -1.70 5.19 8.02
N GLY A 68 -1.14 6.38 7.91
CA GLY A 68 -0.06 6.65 6.97
C GLY A 68 0.15 8.14 6.75
N VAL A 69 0.78 8.49 5.64
CA VAL A 69 1.16 9.88 5.35
C VAL A 69 0.72 10.29 3.96
N ILE A 70 0.24 11.52 3.89
CA ILE A 70 -0.02 12.24 2.64
C ILE A 70 0.59 13.64 2.70
N GLY A 71 0.76 14.24 1.55
CA GLY A 71 1.08 15.67 1.43
C GLY A 71 -0.13 16.55 1.73
N ASP A 72 0.11 17.79 2.17
CA ASP A 72 -0.91 18.83 2.15
C ASP A 72 -1.06 19.42 0.74
N ASP A 73 -1.38 18.55 -0.22
CA ASP A 73 -1.53 18.84 -1.63
C ASP A 73 -2.92 18.42 -2.17
N SER A 74 -3.17 18.68 -3.43
CA SER A 74 -4.45 18.33 -4.08
C SER A 74 -4.67 16.82 -4.16
N TRP A 75 -3.61 16.03 -4.29
CA TRP A 75 -3.68 14.59 -4.35
C TRP A 75 -3.98 13.98 -2.98
N GLY A 76 -3.39 14.52 -1.90
CA GLY A 76 -3.72 14.12 -0.54
C GLY A 76 -5.19 14.39 -0.20
N LYS A 77 -5.71 15.57 -0.57
CA LYS A 77 -7.14 15.91 -0.43
C LYS A 77 -8.03 14.96 -1.23
N LYS A 78 -7.63 14.60 -2.45
CA LYS A 78 -8.34 13.66 -3.30
C LYS A 78 -8.39 12.26 -2.68
N LEU A 79 -7.27 11.78 -2.13
CA LEU A 79 -7.20 10.47 -1.46
C LEU A 79 -8.13 10.42 -0.24
N LEU A 80 -8.11 11.46 0.58
CA LEU A 80 -9.02 11.54 1.73
C LEU A 80 -10.49 11.53 1.32
N SER A 81 -10.86 12.23 0.24
CA SER A 81 -12.23 12.17 -0.30
C SER A 81 -12.62 10.74 -0.67
N ILE A 82 -11.74 10.02 -1.39
CA ILE A 82 -11.98 8.62 -1.81
C ILE A 82 -12.17 7.70 -0.58
N LEU A 83 -11.35 7.85 0.45
CA LEU A 83 -11.46 7.05 1.68
C LEU A 83 -12.74 7.37 2.46
N ASN A 84 -13.04 8.66 2.63
CA ASN A 84 -14.23 9.11 3.35
C ASN A 84 -15.54 8.68 2.68
N GLU A 85 -15.62 8.69 1.34
CA GLU A 85 -16.77 8.20 0.57
C GLU A 85 -17.09 6.71 0.85
N LYS A 86 -16.11 5.96 1.35
CA LYS A 86 -16.24 4.55 1.73
C LYS A 86 -16.35 4.33 3.23
N GLY A 87 -16.48 5.40 4.02
CA GLY A 87 -16.57 5.31 5.47
C GLY A 87 -15.30 4.83 6.16
N ILE A 88 -14.13 4.93 5.48
CA ILE A 88 -12.84 4.57 6.07
C ILE A 88 -12.38 5.71 6.97
N ASP A 89 -12.12 5.38 8.24
CA ASP A 89 -11.59 6.34 9.20
C ASP A 89 -10.16 6.73 8.86
N SER A 90 -9.93 8.02 8.67
CA SER A 90 -8.66 8.64 8.29
C SER A 90 -7.99 9.40 9.43
N THR A 91 -8.41 9.19 10.68
CA THR A 91 -7.89 9.89 11.87
C THR A 91 -6.37 9.73 12.04
N TYR A 92 -5.81 8.60 11.62
CA TYR A 92 -4.38 8.30 11.71
C TYR A 92 -3.61 8.63 10.42
N ILE A 93 -4.16 9.47 9.55
CA ILE A 93 -3.46 9.95 8.36
C ILE A 93 -2.85 11.31 8.64
N ASP A 94 -1.52 11.38 8.73
CA ASP A 94 -0.80 12.64 8.89
C ASP A 94 -0.67 13.38 7.56
N LYS A 95 -1.01 14.68 7.59
CA LYS A 95 -0.78 15.61 6.48
C LYS A 95 0.51 16.37 6.71
N ILE A 96 1.49 16.16 5.84
CA ILE A 96 2.80 16.81 5.98
C ILE A 96 2.94 17.94 4.95
N ARG A 97 3.20 19.14 5.48
CA ARG A 97 3.50 20.29 4.63
C ARG A 97 4.82 20.07 3.88
N ASN A 98 4.84 20.42 2.60
CA ASN A 98 5.98 20.24 1.69
C ASN A 98 6.37 18.76 1.41
N PHE A 99 5.57 17.81 1.83
CA PHE A 99 5.66 16.41 1.39
C PHE A 99 4.74 16.19 0.20
N LYS A 100 5.16 15.33 -0.73
CA LYS A 100 4.35 15.02 -1.93
C LYS A 100 3.58 13.73 -1.70
N THR A 101 2.25 13.78 -1.85
CA THR A 101 1.45 12.55 -1.92
C THR A 101 1.94 11.68 -3.07
N THR A 102 2.19 10.41 -2.79
CA THR A 102 2.61 9.45 -3.83
C THR A 102 1.51 9.26 -4.86
N VAL A 103 1.82 9.50 -6.12
CA VAL A 103 0.89 9.36 -7.24
C VAL A 103 1.53 8.56 -8.37
N LYS A 104 0.83 7.54 -8.84
CA LYS A 104 1.20 6.77 -10.03
C LYS A 104 0.22 7.08 -11.15
N GLN A 105 0.65 7.93 -12.08
CA GLN A 105 -0.17 8.31 -13.24
C GLN A 105 0.08 7.35 -14.40
N ARG A 106 -0.95 6.65 -14.82
CA ARG A 106 -0.91 5.74 -15.98
C ARG A 106 -1.60 6.38 -17.16
N ILE A 107 -0.87 6.52 -18.26
CA ILE A 107 -1.35 7.13 -19.48
C ILE A 107 -1.63 6.02 -20.49
N TYR A 108 -2.87 5.96 -20.95
CA TYR A 108 -3.36 4.98 -21.92
C TYR A 108 -3.72 5.65 -23.24
N SER A 109 -3.41 4.96 -24.32
CA SER A 109 -3.91 5.28 -25.66
C SER A 109 -4.47 4.03 -26.30
N ASN A 110 -5.72 4.11 -26.78
CA ASN A 110 -6.39 2.97 -27.42
C ASN A 110 -6.30 1.68 -26.57
N ASN A 111 -6.59 1.79 -25.28
CA ASN A 111 -6.54 0.71 -24.27
C ASN A 111 -5.16 0.08 -24.01
N LYS A 112 -4.07 0.69 -24.50
CA LYS A 112 -2.70 0.26 -24.19
C LYS A 112 -2.02 1.29 -23.31
N GLN A 113 -1.35 0.84 -22.26
CA GLN A 113 -0.54 1.74 -21.44
C GLN A 113 0.68 2.20 -22.24
N ILE A 114 0.81 3.52 -22.40
CA ILE A 114 1.88 4.15 -23.16
C ILE A 114 3.00 4.62 -22.22
N ALA A 115 2.63 5.15 -21.06
CA ALA A 115 3.58 5.65 -20.08
C ALA A 115 3.03 5.52 -18.65
N ARG A 116 3.95 5.58 -17.68
CA ARG A 116 3.64 5.79 -16.27
C ARG A 116 4.54 6.88 -15.71
N ILE A 117 3.94 7.82 -15.00
CA ILE A 117 4.65 8.89 -14.31
C ILE A 117 4.46 8.63 -12.82
N ASP A 118 5.56 8.38 -12.13
CA ASP A 118 5.58 8.17 -10.69
C ASP A 118 6.08 9.45 -10.00
N ASN A 119 5.19 10.09 -9.24
CA ASN A 119 5.53 11.21 -8.39
C ASN A 119 5.51 10.71 -6.95
N GLU A 120 6.69 10.59 -6.35
CA GLU A 120 6.84 9.94 -5.06
C GLU A 120 7.98 10.57 -4.25
N GLU A 121 7.80 10.52 -2.94
CA GLU A 121 8.79 10.99 -1.97
C GLU A 121 8.90 9.97 -0.83
N ILE A 122 10.11 9.79 -0.29
CA ILE A 122 10.34 8.88 0.83
C ILE A 122 10.21 9.67 2.13
N LEU A 123 9.37 9.18 3.04
CA LEU A 123 9.21 9.72 4.37
C LEU A 123 10.51 9.55 5.17
N LYS A 124 11.00 10.66 5.76
CA LYS A 124 12.25 10.68 6.54
C LYS A 124 12.05 11.13 8.00
N GLN A 125 10.81 11.36 8.39
CA GLN A 125 10.48 11.87 9.72
C GLN A 125 9.47 10.96 10.44
N LYS A 126 9.45 11.07 11.77
CA LYS A 126 8.44 10.42 12.59
C LYS A 126 7.10 11.15 12.42
N CYS A 127 6.02 10.39 12.44
CA CYS A 127 4.64 10.88 12.31
C CYS A 127 3.86 10.68 13.60
N SER A 128 2.78 11.45 13.79
CA SER A 128 2.03 11.48 15.05
C SER A 128 1.36 10.14 15.37
N PHE A 129 0.85 9.44 14.35
CA PHE A 129 0.20 8.15 14.52
C PHE A 129 1.17 7.04 15.01
N MET A 130 2.48 7.20 14.83
CA MET A 130 3.50 6.20 15.22
C MET A 130 3.63 6.02 16.74
N ASP A 131 3.07 6.93 17.53
CA ASP A 131 3.04 6.85 19.00
C ASP A 131 1.81 6.10 19.54
N ASN A 132 0.89 5.68 18.68
CA ASN A 132 -0.32 4.95 19.08
C ASN A 132 -0.06 3.45 19.26
N LYS A 133 -0.77 2.85 20.21
CA LYS A 133 -0.65 1.40 20.52
C LYS A 133 -1.63 0.51 19.74
N PHE A 134 -2.63 1.07 19.08
CA PHE A 134 -3.63 0.38 18.24
C PHE A 134 -4.33 -0.83 18.89
N ASN A 135 -4.55 -0.81 20.21
CA ASN A 135 -5.09 -1.95 20.97
C ASN A 135 -6.59 -2.27 20.67
N ASN A 136 -7.28 -1.39 19.93
CA ASN A 136 -8.72 -1.50 19.68
C ASN A 136 -9.04 -2.15 18.32
N TYR A 137 -8.06 -2.80 17.68
CA TYR A 137 -8.23 -3.47 16.39
C TYR A 137 -8.08 -4.98 16.55
N ASP A 138 -8.89 -5.73 15.78
CA ASP A 138 -8.84 -7.19 15.71
C ASP A 138 -7.78 -7.65 14.72
N VAL A 139 -7.60 -6.87 13.65
CA VAL A 139 -6.65 -7.13 12.57
C VAL A 139 -5.87 -5.85 12.24
N ILE A 140 -4.57 -6.00 12.09
CA ILE A 140 -3.69 -4.94 11.59
C ILE A 140 -3.00 -5.44 10.33
N ILE A 141 -3.05 -4.65 9.25
CA ILE A 141 -2.38 -4.96 7.99
C ILE A 141 -1.29 -3.91 7.76
N LEU A 142 -0.05 -4.34 7.77
CA LEU A 142 1.12 -3.53 7.44
C LEU A 142 1.40 -3.68 5.95
N SER A 143 1.19 -2.61 5.17
CA SER A 143 1.34 -2.61 3.72
C SER A 143 2.52 -1.73 3.31
N ASP A 144 3.67 -2.39 3.06
CA ASP A 144 4.95 -1.74 2.77
C ASP A 144 5.15 -1.59 1.25
N TYR A 145 5.42 -0.36 0.80
CA TYR A 145 5.83 -0.02 -0.56
C TYR A 145 7.19 0.69 -0.60
N ASN A 146 7.93 0.62 0.53
CA ASN A 146 9.25 1.24 0.66
C ASN A 146 9.23 2.78 0.45
N LYS A 147 8.18 3.44 0.97
CA LYS A 147 8.07 4.91 0.95
C LYS A 147 8.30 5.54 2.32
N GLY A 148 8.68 4.74 3.31
CA GLY A 148 9.20 5.24 4.58
C GLY A 148 8.28 5.08 5.78
N VAL A 149 7.02 4.75 5.63
CA VAL A 149 6.09 4.57 6.76
C VAL A 149 6.51 3.40 7.65
N LEU A 150 6.95 2.30 7.07
CA LEU A 150 7.30 1.06 7.78
C LEU A 150 8.80 0.77 7.86
N THR A 151 9.66 1.74 7.58
CA THR A 151 11.13 1.55 7.55
C THR A 151 11.82 1.65 8.90
N THR A 152 11.12 2.04 9.96
CA THR A 152 11.66 2.20 11.32
C THR A 152 10.90 1.33 12.32
N ASN A 153 11.56 0.95 13.43
CA ASN A 153 11.01 0.09 14.48
C ASN A 153 10.00 0.80 15.40
N TRP A 154 9.09 1.61 14.86
CA TRP A 154 8.10 2.28 15.68
C TRP A 154 6.89 1.40 16.01
N PHE A 155 6.53 0.47 15.11
CA PHE A 155 5.36 -0.37 15.30
C PHE A 155 5.58 -1.38 16.42
N GLN A 156 4.63 -1.41 17.35
CA GLN A 156 4.54 -2.39 18.42
C GLN A 156 3.23 -3.17 18.26
N ARG A 157 3.36 -4.49 18.16
CA ARG A 157 2.23 -5.38 18.01
C ARG A 157 1.34 -5.34 19.24
N PRO A 158 0.02 -5.07 19.13
CA PRO A 158 -0.94 -5.30 20.20
C PRO A 158 -1.14 -6.80 20.44
N GLU A 159 -1.30 -7.21 21.69
CA GLU A 159 -1.51 -8.64 22.04
C GLU A 159 -2.82 -9.18 21.46
N SER A 160 -3.86 -8.34 21.35
CA SER A 160 -5.20 -8.73 20.90
C SER A 160 -5.34 -8.83 19.39
N ALA A 161 -4.44 -8.23 18.61
CA ALA A 161 -4.57 -8.16 17.16
C ALA A 161 -3.82 -9.24 16.42
N THR A 162 -4.40 -9.74 15.33
CA THR A 162 -3.65 -10.51 14.32
C THR A 162 -3.00 -9.55 13.35
N VAL A 163 -1.68 -9.64 13.20
CA VAL A 163 -0.90 -8.72 12.36
C VAL A 163 -0.43 -9.40 11.08
N PHE A 164 -0.87 -8.85 9.96
CA PHE A 164 -0.42 -9.23 8.61
C PHE A 164 0.63 -8.22 8.11
N LEU A 165 1.59 -8.71 7.36
CA LEU A 165 2.57 -7.87 6.66
C LEU A 165 2.66 -8.26 5.19
N ASP A 166 2.43 -7.28 4.30
CA ASP A 166 2.86 -7.34 2.89
C ASP A 166 4.24 -6.66 2.79
N PRO A 167 5.34 -7.46 2.75
CA PRO A 167 6.69 -6.93 2.96
C PRO A 167 7.31 -6.39 1.68
N LYS A 168 8.15 -5.36 1.84
CA LYS A 168 9.20 -4.99 0.89
C LYS A 168 10.58 -5.21 1.53
N LYS A 169 11.64 -4.95 0.76
CA LYS A 169 13.05 -5.18 1.17
C LYS A 169 13.48 -4.42 2.42
N SER A 170 12.77 -3.38 2.80
CA SER A 170 13.15 -2.44 3.86
C SER A 170 12.51 -2.69 5.21
N PHE A 171 11.53 -3.59 5.31
CA PHE A 171 10.89 -3.86 6.59
C PHE A 171 11.85 -4.55 7.56
N ILE A 172 11.95 -4.02 8.78
CA ILE A 172 13.02 -4.40 9.72
C ILE A 172 12.50 -5.32 10.84
N ASN A 173 11.20 -5.29 11.16
CA ASN A 173 10.69 -5.90 12.39
C ASN A 173 9.63 -6.98 12.16
N PHE A 174 10.02 -8.06 11.47
CA PHE A 174 9.14 -9.21 11.18
C PHE A 174 8.58 -9.88 12.44
N ASN A 175 9.28 -9.82 13.59
CA ASN A 175 8.84 -10.41 14.86
C ASN A 175 7.58 -9.75 15.43
N GLN A 176 7.14 -8.63 14.86
CA GLN A 176 5.89 -7.96 15.24
C GLN A 176 4.70 -8.43 14.40
N CYS A 177 4.88 -9.41 13.52
CA CYS A 177 3.85 -9.91 12.62
C CYS A 177 3.51 -11.37 12.94
N ASP A 178 2.27 -11.77 12.65
CA ASP A 178 1.83 -13.17 12.72
C ASP A 178 1.96 -13.85 11.36
N ILE A 179 1.60 -13.13 10.31
CA ILE A 179 1.48 -13.65 8.95
C ILE A 179 2.16 -12.67 7.99
N ILE A 180 2.90 -13.20 7.04
CA ILE A 180 3.48 -12.40 5.95
C ILE A 180 3.04 -12.94 4.59
N THR A 181 2.95 -12.06 3.59
CA THR A 181 2.47 -12.38 2.23
C THR A 181 3.49 -12.00 1.16
N PRO A 182 4.72 -12.54 1.20
CA PRO A 182 5.75 -12.17 0.24
C PRO A 182 5.44 -12.75 -1.15
N ASN A 183 5.66 -11.98 -2.19
CA ASN A 183 5.74 -12.54 -3.54
C ASN A 183 7.04 -13.33 -3.73
N LEU A 184 7.18 -14.01 -4.88
CA LEU A 184 8.33 -14.89 -5.14
C LEU A 184 9.69 -14.16 -5.03
N ASN A 185 9.77 -12.91 -5.50
CA ASN A 185 11.02 -12.13 -5.43
C ASN A 185 11.33 -11.69 -4.00
N GLU A 186 10.31 -11.32 -3.24
CA GLU A 186 10.42 -10.99 -1.82
C GLU A 186 10.82 -12.23 -1.02
N LEU A 187 10.21 -13.39 -1.31
CA LEU A 187 10.56 -14.66 -0.67
C LEU A 187 12.02 -15.04 -0.93
N LYS A 188 12.51 -14.94 -2.18
CA LYS A 188 13.92 -15.13 -2.53
C LYS A 188 14.84 -14.23 -1.73
N HIS A 189 14.47 -12.96 -1.62
CA HIS A 189 15.27 -11.97 -0.89
C HIS A 189 15.31 -12.26 0.61
N LEU A 190 14.18 -12.61 1.21
CA LEU A 190 14.04 -12.84 2.66
C LEU A 190 14.71 -14.16 3.11
N SER A 191 14.60 -15.22 2.32
CA SER A 191 15.19 -16.52 2.60
C SER A 191 16.68 -16.58 2.24
N GLY A 192 17.11 -15.76 1.28
CA GLY A 192 18.45 -15.85 0.70
C GLY A 192 18.61 -17.01 -0.29
N ASN A 193 17.54 -17.76 -0.58
CA ASN A 193 17.58 -18.93 -1.45
C ASN A 193 17.30 -18.58 -2.90
N ASN A 194 17.92 -19.34 -3.82
CA ASN A 194 17.50 -19.35 -5.21
C ASN A 194 16.32 -20.32 -5.36
N ILE A 195 15.15 -19.79 -5.74
CA ILE A 195 13.90 -20.55 -5.85
C ILE A 195 13.66 -20.86 -7.33
N ILE A 196 13.64 -22.17 -7.67
CA ILE A 196 13.44 -22.67 -9.03
C ILE A 196 12.25 -23.64 -9.07
N SER A 197 11.97 -24.34 -7.97
CA SER A 197 10.93 -25.35 -7.84
C SER A 197 9.91 -25.01 -6.74
N GLU A 198 8.82 -25.77 -6.67
CA GLU A 198 7.85 -25.68 -5.57
C GLU A 198 8.45 -26.13 -4.23
N GLU A 199 9.37 -27.09 -4.25
CA GLU A 199 10.10 -27.57 -3.10
C GLU A 199 10.95 -26.45 -2.50
N ASP A 200 11.65 -25.67 -3.34
CA ASP A 200 12.43 -24.51 -2.90
C ASP A 200 11.55 -23.44 -2.24
N ILE A 201 10.30 -23.25 -2.74
CA ILE A 201 9.32 -22.35 -2.13
C ILE A 201 9.00 -22.83 -0.71
N LYS A 202 8.66 -24.12 -0.55
CA LYS A 202 8.30 -24.70 0.75
C LYS A 202 9.45 -24.60 1.76
N GLU A 203 10.67 -24.87 1.30
CA GLU A 203 11.86 -24.76 2.14
C GLU A 203 12.13 -23.31 2.55
N SER A 204 12.05 -22.38 1.60
CA SER A 204 12.21 -20.95 1.85
C SER A 204 11.16 -20.42 2.82
N CYS A 205 9.91 -20.85 2.71
CA CYS A 205 8.86 -20.51 3.68
C CYS A 205 9.19 -21.03 5.08
N LYS A 206 9.65 -22.30 5.22
CA LYS A 206 10.04 -22.86 6.52
C LYS A 206 11.19 -22.07 7.16
N ILE A 207 12.18 -21.65 6.38
CA ILE A 207 13.29 -20.83 6.87
C ILE A 207 12.76 -19.52 7.45
N ILE A 208 11.86 -18.83 6.72
CA ILE A 208 11.31 -17.54 7.16
C ILE A 208 10.42 -17.72 8.40
N LEU A 209 9.54 -18.72 8.42
CA LEU A 209 8.67 -19.02 9.56
C LEU A 209 9.50 -19.21 10.83
N ASN A 210 10.56 -20.02 10.76
CA ASN A 210 11.44 -20.26 11.89
C ASN A 210 12.26 -19.03 12.28
N LYS A 211 12.82 -18.32 11.30
CA LYS A 211 13.68 -17.16 11.52
C LYS A 211 12.96 -16.00 12.22
N TYR A 212 11.70 -15.80 11.90
CA TYR A 212 10.92 -14.66 12.39
C TYR A 212 9.79 -15.05 13.36
N ASN A 213 9.70 -16.33 13.74
CA ASN A 213 8.67 -16.86 14.63
C ASN A 213 7.23 -16.52 14.18
N LEU A 214 6.97 -16.72 12.88
CA LEU A 214 5.68 -16.47 12.25
C LEU A 214 4.75 -17.69 12.39
N LYS A 215 3.43 -17.45 12.20
CA LYS A 215 2.39 -18.50 12.22
C LYS A 215 2.14 -19.07 10.83
#